data_7dd290ae9a6f3b490c30ab657ba4cebb
#
_entry.id   7dd290ae9a6f3b490c30ab657ba4cebb
#
_cell.length_a   1.000
_cell.length_b   1.000
_cell.length_c   1.000
_cell.angle_alpha   90.00
_cell.angle_beta   90.00
_cell.angle_gamma   90.00
#
_symmetry.space_group_name_H-M   'P 1'
#
loop_
_entity.id
_entity.type
_entity.pdbx_description
1 polymer ?
#
loop_
_entity_poly.entity_id
_entity_poly.type
_entity_poly.pdbx_seq_one_letter_code
_entity_poly.pdbx_strand_id
1 'polypeptide(L)'
;MNYPTPFSLKELPITLFECAVHAGFPSPAADYAQRRIDLNSHLLLNENASFLFRVRGESMIGVGIYDGDTLIVDRSITPAHNHIVLAIIDDEFTVKRLYKRDQDVRLIAENSTFVPIILKDGQEMTIWGVVTFNLHRLLNV
;
A
#
# COMPACT_ATOMS: atom_id res chain seq x y z
N MET A 1 -21.44 2.40 6.50
CA MET A 1 -20.32 2.32 5.53
C MET A 1 -20.22 0.88 5.01
N ASN A 2 -20.21 0.72 3.69
CA ASN A 2 -19.97 -0.58 3.08
C ASN A 2 -18.49 -0.84 2.97
N TYR A 3 -18.01 -1.88 3.63
CA TYR A 3 -16.61 -2.30 3.51
C TYR A 3 -16.44 -3.18 2.29
N PRO A 4 -15.28 -3.08 1.61
CA PRO A 4 -14.99 -3.96 0.47
C PRO A 4 -14.91 -5.43 0.92
N THR A 5 -15.20 -6.33 -0.01
CA THR A 5 -15.06 -7.75 0.24
C THR A 5 -13.60 -8.19 0.11
N PRO A 6 -13.12 -9.16 0.90
CA PRO A 6 -11.79 -9.72 0.73
C PRO A 6 -11.62 -10.43 -0.62
N PHE A 7 -10.37 -10.64 -0.99
CA PHE A 7 -10.02 -11.41 -2.18
C PHE A 7 -10.51 -12.86 -2.12
N SER A 8 -10.85 -13.41 -3.28
CA SER A 8 -11.04 -14.85 -3.42
C SER A 8 -9.68 -15.57 -3.47
N LEU A 9 -9.56 -16.70 -2.77
CA LEU A 9 -8.30 -17.39 -2.49
C LEU A 9 -7.94 -18.48 -3.52
N LYS A 10 -8.10 -18.20 -4.81
CA LYS A 10 -7.57 -19.10 -5.83
C LYS A 10 -6.10 -18.84 -6.05
N GLU A 11 -5.32 -19.92 -6.16
CA GLU A 11 -3.92 -19.81 -6.53
C GLU A 11 -3.75 -19.08 -7.86
N LEU A 12 -2.77 -18.22 -7.94
CA LEU A 12 -2.37 -17.53 -9.15
C LEU A 12 -0.90 -17.83 -9.43
N PRO A 13 -0.61 -18.99 -10.09
CA PRO A 13 0.76 -19.41 -10.34
C PRO A 13 1.42 -18.54 -11.40
N ILE A 14 2.64 -18.12 -11.10
CA ILE A 14 3.47 -17.33 -12.02
C ILE A 14 4.93 -17.70 -11.82
N THR A 15 5.73 -17.61 -12.88
CA THR A 15 7.15 -17.91 -12.80
C THR A 15 7.93 -16.70 -12.30
N LEU A 16 8.68 -16.89 -11.21
CA LEU A 16 9.62 -15.90 -10.70
C LEU A 16 11.01 -16.22 -11.22
N PHE A 17 11.65 -15.23 -11.84
CA PHE A 17 13.09 -15.28 -12.16
C PHE A 17 13.85 -14.72 -10.98
N GLU A 18 14.81 -15.49 -10.45
CA GLU A 18 15.55 -15.12 -9.24
C GLU A 18 16.80 -14.29 -9.53
N CYS A 19 16.87 -13.63 -10.67
CA CYS A 19 17.92 -12.67 -10.98
C CYS A 19 17.40 -11.24 -10.83
N ALA A 20 18.28 -10.34 -10.41
CA ALA A 20 17.96 -8.94 -10.37
C ALA A 20 18.04 -8.33 -11.78
N VAL A 21 17.07 -7.46 -12.09
CA VAL A 21 17.12 -6.59 -13.27
C VAL A 21 17.64 -5.24 -12.83
N HIS A 22 18.74 -4.79 -13.44
CA HIS A 22 19.34 -3.50 -13.09
C HIS A 22 18.68 -2.38 -13.88
N ALA A 23 18.17 -1.40 -13.18
CA ALA A 23 17.51 -0.25 -13.81
C ALA A 23 18.48 0.76 -14.40
N GLY A 24 19.76 0.71 -14.03
CA GLY A 24 20.83 1.54 -14.59
C GLY A 24 21.57 0.84 -15.72
N PHE A 25 22.72 0.23 -15.39
CA PHE A 25 23.49 -0.54 -16.36
C PHE A 25 22.89 -1.93 -16.54
N PRO A 26 22.87 -2.45 -17.79
CA PRO A 26 22.40 -3.81 -18.03
C PRO A 26 23.30 -4.84 -17.35
N SER A 27 22.70 -5.94 -16.89
CA SER A 27 23.41 -7.08 -16.35
C SER A 27 23.34 -8.27 -17.32
N PRO A 28 24.32 -9.23 -17.27
CA PRO A 28 24.27 -10.44 -18.08
C PRO A 28 22.97 -11.22 -17.84
N ALA A 29 22.35 -11.70 -18.91
CA ALA A 29 21.13 -12.51 -18.86
C ALA A 29 21.42 -14.00 -18.74
N ALA A 30 22.66 -14.40 -18.45
CA ALA A 30 23.07 -15.79 -18.33
C ALA A 30 22.79 -16.32 -16.92
N ASP A 31 22.43 -17.61 -16.83
CA ASP A 31 22.34 -18.40 -15.59
C ASP A 31 21.43 -17.81 -14.50
N TYR A 32 20.13 -17.77 -14.79
CA TYR A 32 19.13 -17.38 -13.79
C TYR A 32 18.29 -18.59 -13.38
N ALA A 33 18.03 -18.70 -12.08
CA ALA A 33 17.11 -19.68 -11.54
C ALA A 33 15.67 -19.20 -11.71
N GLN A 34 14.77 -20.17 -11.93
CA GLN A 34 13.34 -19.91 -12.03
C GLN A 34 12.60 -20.77 -11.01
N ARG A 35 11.54 -20.26 -10.45
CA ARG A 35 10.60 -21.05 -9.64
C ARG A 35 9.17 -20.57 -9.85
N ARG A 36 8.22 -21.49 -9.70
CA ARG A 36 6.79 -21.12 -9.68
C ARG A 36 6.43 -20.61 -8.31
N ILE A 37 5.74 -19.51 -8.28
CA ILE A 37 5.17 -18.95 -7.05
C ILE A 37 3.67 -18.75 -7.21
N ASP A 38 2.95 -18.72 -6.10
CA ASP A 38 1.59 -18.22 -6.07
C ASP A 38 1.63 -16.71 -5.83
N LEU A 39 1.18 -15.92 -6.81
CA LEU A 39 1.22 -14.45 -6.70
C LEU A 39 0.36 -13.95 -5.54
N ASN A 40 -0.75 -14.63 -5.23
CA ASN A 40 -1.57 -14.28 -4.08
C ASN A 40 -0.78 -14.40 -2.77
N SER A 41 -0.10 -15.51 -2.56
CA SER A 41 0.75 -15.70 -1.37
C SER A 41 1.91 -14.72 -1.32
N HIS A 42 2.44 -14.33 -2.47
CA HIS A 42 3.53 -13.36 -2.57
C HIS A 42 3.09 -11.94 -2.14
N LEU A 43 1.87 -11.56 -2.51
CA LEU A 43 1.33 -10.21 -2.25
C LEU A 43 0.52 -10.12 -0.95
N LEU A 44 -0.10 -11.21 -0.52
CA LEU A 44 -1.05 -11.19 0.60
C LEU A 44 -0.48 -11.92 1.81
N LEU A 45 -0.05 -11.17 2.82
CA LEU A 45 0.45 -11.72 4.08
C LEU A 45 -0.67 -12.43 4.85
N ASN A 46 -1.88 -11.88 4.80
CA ASN A 46 -3.07 -12.47 5.39
C ASN A 46 -4.25 -12.26 4.44
N GLU A 47 -4.64 -13.32 3.74
CA GLU A 47 -5.67 -13.28 2.71
C GLU A 47 -7.02 -12.78 3.24
N ASN A 48 -7.41 -13.22 4.45
CA ASN A 48 -8.69 -12.86 5.04
C ASN A 48 -8.75 -11.41 5.54
N ALA A 49 -7.61 -10.76 5.67
CA ALA A 49 -7.48 -9.39 6.14
C ALA A 49 -7.02 -8.41 5.06
N SER A 50 -6.90 -8.86 3.81
CA SER A 50 -6.37 -8.07 2.69
C SER A 50 -7.49 -7.54 1.81
N PHE A 51 -7.38 -6.26 1.44
CA PHE A 51 -8.38 -5.53 0.66
C PHE A 51 -7.71 -4.66 -0.38
N LEU A 52 -8.41 -4.37 -1.47
CA LEU A 52 -7.96 -3.45 -2.51
C LEU A 52 -8.67 -2.11 -2.38
N PHE A 53 -7.90 -1.04 -2.53
CA PHE A 53 -8.42 0.33 -2.61
C PHE A 53 -7.81 1.07 -3.79
N ARG A 54 -8.63 1.81 -4.53
CA ARG A 54 -8.15 2.67 -5.59
C ARG A 54 -7.81 4.05 -5.05
N VAL A 55 -6.66 4.56 -5.47
CA VAL A 55 -6.17 5.88 -5.06
C VAL A 55 -6.74 6.97 -5.95
N ARG A 56 -7.13 8.08 -5.32
CA ARG A 56 -7.44 9.35 -5.99
C ARG A 56 -6.55 10.43 -5.40
N GLY A 57 -5.98 11.25 -6.28
CA GLY A 57 -5.15 12.39 -5.88
C GLY A 57 -3.67 12.09 -5.82
N GLU A 58 -2.89 13.11 -5.43
CA GLU A 58 -1.44 13.15 -5.60
C GLU A 58 -0.69 13.31 -4.28
N SER A 59 -1.37 13.16 -3.15
CA SER A 59 -0.76 13.46 -1.83
C SER A 59 0.37 12.50 -1.45
N MET A 60 0.51 11.37 -2.15
CA MET A 60 1.48 10.33 -1.79
C MET A 60 2.47 10.01 -2.93
N ILE A 61 2.65 10.91 -3.88
CA ILE A 61 3.56 10.68 -5.02
C ILE A 61 5.02 10.53 -4.61
N GLY A 62 5.42 11.12 -3.48
CA GLY A 62 6.79 11.00 -2.97
C GLY A 62 7.19 9.59 -2.55
N VAL A 63 6.24 8.70 -2.33
CA VAL A 63 6.50 7.27 -2.08
C VAL A 63 6.05 6.38 -3.24
N GLY A 64 5.79 6.97 -4.41
CA GLY A 64 5.44 6.21 -5.60
C GLY A 64 3.99 5.76 -5.66
N ILE A 65 3.09 6.43 -4.97
CA ILE A 65 1.64 6.18 -5.05
C ILE A 65 1.01 7.30 -5.86
N TYR A 66 0.41 6.94 -7.00
CA TYR A 66 -0.14 7.89 -7.97
C TYR A 66 -1.66 7.75 -8.08
N ASP A 67 -2.29 8.80 -8.59
CA ASP A 67 -3.72 8.77 -8.91
C ASP A 67 -4.04 7.59 -9.82
N GLY A 68 -5.08 6.81 -9.48
CA GLY A 68 -5.48 5.63 -10.23
C GLY A 68 -4.82 4.33 -9.81
N ASP A 69 -3.82 4.39 -8.94
CA ASP A 69 -3.17 3.19 -8.41
C ASP A 69 -4.11 2.35 -7.55
N THR A 70 -3.75 1.10 -7.33
CA THR A 70 -4.49 0.18 -6.48
C THR A 70 -3.62 -0.26 -5.30
N LEU A 71 -4.07 0.04 -4.10
CA LEU A 71 -3.38 -0.34 -2.87
C LEU A 71 -3.85 -1.71 -2.38
N ILE A 72 -2.91 -2.50 -1.90
CA ILE A 72 -3.21 -3.66 -1.06
C ILE A 72 -3.09 -3.21 0.40
N VAL A 73 -4.18 -3.38 1.14
CA VAL A 73 -4.29 -2.95 2.53
C VAL A 73 -4.54 -4.17 3.41
N ASP A 74 -3.71 -4.33 4.43
CA ASP A 74 -3.79 -5.44 5.38
C ASP A 74 -4.28 -4.93 6.74
N ARG A 75 -5.39 -5.47 7.21
CA ARG A 75 -5.99 -5.10 8.48
C ARG A 75 -5.44 -5.88 9.67
N SER A 76 -4.66 -6.92 9.45
CA SER A 76 -4.06 -7.73 10.52
C SER A 76 -2.78 -7.13 11.08
N ILE A 77 -2.16 -6.20 10.36
CA ILE A 77 -0.91 -5.56 10.80
C ILE A 77 -1.22 -4.45 11.79
N THR A 78 -0.54 -4.45 12.92
CA THR A 78 -0.64 -3.35 13.88
C THR A 78 0.04 -2.12 13.31
N PRO A 79 -0.68 -0.99 13.16
CA PRO A 79 -0.07 0.24 12.64
C PRO A 79 1.06 0.73 13.54
N ALA A 80 2.16 1.15 12.93
CA ALA A 80 3.32 1.65 13.61
C ALA A 80 3.86 2.91 12.94
N HIS A 81 4.73 3.61 13.64
CA HIS A 81 5.40 4.80 13.10
C HIS A 81 6.03 4.50 11.74
N ASN A 82 5.88 5.41 10.78
CA ASN A 82 6.32 5.35 9.39
C ASN A 82 5.56 4.39 8.46
N HIS A 83 4.61 3.63 8.95
CA HIS A 83 3.76 2.86 8.05
C HIS A 83 2.94 3.79 7.14
N ILE A 84 2.74 3.36 5.91
CA ILE A 84 1.70 3.94 5.06
C ILE A 84 0.39 3.29 5.47
N VAL A 85 -0.59 4.09 5.81
CA VAL A 85 -1.85 3.60 6.36
C VAL A 85 -3.05 4.13 5.58
N LEU A 86 -4.11 3.35 5.61
CA LEU A 86 -5.44 3.79 5.24
C LEU A 86 -6.16 4.17 6.52
N ALA A 87 -6.50 5.43 6.65
CA ALA A 87 -7.18 5.98 7.81
C ALA A 87 -8.59 6.44 7.47
N ILE A 88 -9.45 6.47 8.47
CA ILE A 88 -10.78 7.06 8.38
C ILE A 88 -10.77 8.28 9.26
N ILE A 89 -11.06 9.44 8.67
CA ILE A 89 -11.22 10.71 9.38
C ILE A 89 -12.61 11.26 9.03
N ASP A 90 -13.45 11.46 10.05
CA ASP A 90 -14.81 11.97 9.85
C ASP A 90 -15.56 11.21 8.73
N ASP A 91 -15.53 9.88 8.79
CA ASP A 91 -16.15 8.93 7.84
C ASP A 91 -15.56 8.92 6.43
N GLU A 92 -14.41 9.55 6.20
CA GLU A 92 -13.74 9.54 4.90
C GLU A 92 -12.41 8.80 4.95
N PHE A 93 -12.15 7.97 3.92
CA PHE A 93 -10.87 7.29 3.76
C PHE A 93 -9.79 8.24 3.24
N THR A 94 -8.60 8.11 3.79
CA THR A 94 -7.40 8.78 3.28
C THR A 94 -6.18 7.88 3.43
N VAL A 95 -5.24 7.96 2.48
CA VAL A 95 -3.95 7.27 2.56
C VAL A 95 -2.86 8.27 2.89
N LYS A 96 -2.11 7.98 3.95
CA LYS A 96 -1.06 8.88 4.46
C LYS A 96 0.05 8.06 5.14
N ARG A 97 1.18 8.72 5.41
CA ARG A 97 2.20 8.14 6.29
C ARG A 97 1.81 8.43 7.74
N LEU A 98 1.84 7.40 8.57
CA LEU A 98 1.58 7.54 10.00
C LEU A 98 2.84 8.04 10.71
N TYR A 99 2.73 9.17 11.36
CA TYR A 99 3.70 9.61 12.36
C TYR A 99 3.10 9.27 13.73
N LYS A 100 3.82 8.48 14.50
CA LYS A 100 3.36 8.09 15.83
C LYS A 100 4.54 8.01 16.79
N ARG A 101 4.67 9.04 17.63
CA ARG A 101 5.69 9.08 18.67
C ARG A 101 5.05 9.59 19.96
N ASP A 102 5.15 8.79 21.03
CA ASP A 102 4.50 9.05 22.30
C ASP A 102 2.99 9.28 22.08
N GLN A 103 2.48 10.45 22.45
CA GLN A 103 1.08 10.81 22.23
C GLN A 103 0.87 11.68 20.98
N ASP A 104 1.92 11.97 20.26
CA ASP A 104 1.85 12.76 19.02
C ASP A 104 1.55 11.84 17.84
N VAL A 105 0.35 11.94 17.31
CA VAL A 105 -0.12 11.17 16.17
C VAL A 105 -0.50 12.13 15.06
N ARG A 106 0.13 11.95 13.89
CA ARG A 106 -0.11 12.78 12.71
C ARG A 106 -0.23 11.90 11.48
N LEU A 107 -0.97 12.39 10.50
CA LEU A 107 -1.03 11.80 9.16
C LEU A 107 -0.32 12.74 8.19
N ILE A 108 0.75 12.25 7.57
CA ILE A 108 1.65 13.05 6.75
C ILE A 108 1.54 12.63 5.29
N ALA A 109 1.28 13.61 4.42
CA ALA A 109 1.35 13.40 2.98
C ALA A 109 2.81 13.30 2.54
N GLU A 110 3.09 12.46 1.56
CA GLU A 110 4.38 12.34 0.90
C GLU A 110 4.38 13.18 -0.39
N ASN A 111 4.05 14.46 -0.21
CA ASN A 111 4.07 15.49 -1.24
C ASN A 111 4.18 16.84 -0.54
N SER A 112 5.23 17.59 -0.83
CA SER A 112 5.57 18.85 -0.15
C SER A 112 4.51 19.95 -0.29
N THR A 113 3.58 19.83 -1.25
CA THR A 113 2.48 20.78 -1.41
C THR A 113 1.31 20.55 -0.45
N PHE A 114 1.34 19.45 0.31
CA PHE A 114 0.29 19.11 1.28
C PHE A 114 0.81 19.32 2.70
N VAL A 115 -0.06 19.80 3.58
CA VAL A 115 0.27 19.96 5.01
C VAL A 115 -0.14 18.71 5.79
N PRO A 116 0.57 18.37 6.89
CA PRO A 116 0.18 17.27 7.75
C PRO A 116 -1.22 17.46 8.33
N ILE A 117 -1.96 16.36 8.46
CA ILE A 117 -3.26 16.35 9.13
C ILE A 117 -2.99 16.10 10.61
N ILE A 118 -3.30 17.11 11.43
CA ILE A 118 -3.24 17.00 12.88
C ILE A 118 -4.69 16.97 13.37
N LEU A 119 -5.01 15.98 14.18
CA LEU A 119 -6.37 15.83 14.70
C LEU A 119 -6.72 17.00 15.60
N LYS A 120 -7.89 17.59 15.34
CA LYS A 120 -8.49 18.63 16.19
C LYS A 120 -9.35 17.99 17.27
N ASP A 121 -9.61 18.74 18.34
CA ASP A 121 -10.55 18.30 19.37
C ASP A 121 -11.90 17.94 18.75
N GLY A 122 -12.43 16.77 19.09
CA GLY A 122 -13.69 16.27 18.56
C GLY A 122 -13.61 15.57 17.22
N GLN A 123 -12.46 15.56 16.53
CA GLN A 123 -12.26 14.75 15.34
C GLN A 123 -11.99 13.30 15.72
N GLU A 124 -12.63 12.39 15.00
CA GLU A 124 -12.39 10.96 15.12
C GLU A 124 -11.49 10.48 14.01
N MET A 125 -10.46 9.72 14.38
CA MET A 125 -9.59 9.05 13.45
C MET A 125 -9.49 7.59 13.82
N THR A 126 -9.61 6.73 12.83
CA THR A 126 -9.36 5.30 12.95
C THR A 126 -8.36 4.90 11.87
N ILE A 127 -7.31 4.17 12.26
CA ILE A 127 -6.45 3.51 11.27
C ILE A 127 -7.17 2.23 10.84
N TRP A 128 -7.59 2.21 9.60
CA TRP A 128 -8.35 1.07 9.07
C TRP A 128 -7.46 -0.11 8.70
N GLY A 129 -6.28 0.15 8.16
CA GLY A 129 -5.32 -0.87 7.80
C GLY A 129 -3.98 -0.29 7.36
N VAL A 130 -3.02 -1.18 7.16
CA VAL A 130 -1.65 -0.83 6.73
C VAL A 130 -1.50 -1.16 5.24
N VAL A 131 -0.99 -0.22 4.48
CA VAL A 131 -0.72 -0.43 3.05
C VAL A 131 0.56 -1.23 2.90
N THR A 132 0.49 -2.38 2.25
CA THR A 132 1.63 -3.29 2.06
C THR A 132 2.22 -3.21 0.67
N PHE A 133 1.40 -3.00 -0.35
CA PHE A 133 1.82 -2.89 -1.74
C PHE A 133 1.01 -1.83 -2.47
N ASN A 134 1.63 -1.25 -3.48
CA ASN A 134 0.96 -0.42 -4.47
C ASN A 134 1.08 -1.08 -5.84
N LEU A 135 -0.04 -1.25 -6.52
CA LEU A 135 -0.10 -1.77 -7.87
C LEU A 135 -0.27 -0.60 -8.83
N HIS A 136 0.81 -0.25 -9.50
CA HIS A 136 0.85 0.85 -10.46
C HIS A 136 0.89 0.31 -11.88
N ARG A 137 -0.17 0.59 -12.67
CA ARG A 137 -0.26 0.14 -14.04
C ARG A 137 0.59 1.04 -14.95
N LEU A 138 1.46 0.43 -15.73
CA LEU A 138 2.31 1.16 -16.69
C LEU A 138 1.70 1.23 -18.10
N LEU A 139 0.90 0.23 -18.46
CA LEU A 139 0.29 0.14 -19.79
C LEU A 139 -1.18 0.55 -19.69
N ASN A 140 -1.57 1.57 -20.43
CA ASN A 140 -2.98 1.96 -20.55
C ASN A 140 -3.67 1.08 -21.59
N VAL A 141 -4.66 0.31 -21.14
CA VAL A 141 -5.47 -0.57 -21.98
C VAL A 141 -6.95 -0.27 -21.83
#